data_ca4597af97df44ecd62579ffed2adb45
#
_entry.id   ca4597af97df44ecd62579ffed2adb45
#
_cell.length_a   1.000
_cell.length_b   1.000
_cell.length_c   1.000
_cell.angle_alpha   90.00
_cell.angle_beta   90.00
_cell.angle_gamma   90.00
#
_symmetry.space_group_name_H-M   'P 1'
#
loop_
_entity.id
_entity.type
_entity.pdbx_description
1 polymer ?
#
loop_
_entity_poly.entity_id
_entity_poly.type
_entity_poly.pdbx_seq_one_letter_code
_entity_poly.pdbx_strand_id
1 'polypeptide(L)'
;AIQAAVADQAFEMPFSGKYNWLYAGEAAAAFIAGISRDGDSAPVFDLNGASETIERAFEILKTMAPQAQISCSGPQFPFPADFDDGPLRKYLPHYPSVTVAEGLRMTFDGFSTLKAQGRLPATP
;
A
#
# COMPACT_ATOMS: atom_id res chain seq x y z
N ALA A 1 2.34 1.69 10.45
CA ALA A 1 1.11 2.45 10.72
C ALA A 1 -0.11 1.53 10.83
N ILE A 2 -0.53 0.80 9.77
CA ILE A 2 -1.77 0.00 9.77
C ILE A 2 -1.74 -1.08 10.87
N GLN A 3 -0.65 -1.85 10.94
CA GLN A 3 -0.47 -2.88 11.98
C GLN A 3 -0.50 -2.25 13.39
N ALA A 4 0.15 -1.11 13.59
CA ALA A 4 0.14 -0.39 14.86
C ALA A 4 -1.28 0.06 15.23
N ALA A 5 -2.05 0.58 14.28
CA ALA A 5 -3.45 0.95 14.49
C ALA A 5 -4.31 -0.25 14.91
N VAL A 6 -4.11 -1.42 14.29
CA VAL A 6 -4.81 -2.67 14.68
C VAL A 6 -4.34 -3.16 16.05
N ALA A 7 -3.05 -2.99 16.39
CA ALA A 7 -2.47 -3.42 17.68
C ALA A 7 -2.73 -2.44 18.84
N ASP A 8 -3.40 -1.31 18.59
CA ASP A 8 -3.58 -0.20 19.55
C ASP A 8 -2.25 0.37 20.05
N GLN A 9 -1.25 0.44 19.17
CA GLN A 9 0.08 0.97 19.45
C GLN A 9 0.27 2.34 18.80
N ALA A 10 1.05 3.21 19.45
CA ALA A 10 1.43 4.48 18.86
C ALA A 10 2.44 4.25 17.71
N PHE A 11 2.30 5.03 16.65
CA PHE A 11 3.22 4.99 15.50
C PHE A 11 3.38 6.38 14.91
N GLU A 12 4.63 6.79 14.71
CA GLU A 12 4.96 8.01 14.00
C GLU A 12 5.76 7.69 12.72
N MET A 13 5.23 8.12 11.56
CA MET A 13 5.95 8.06 10.30
C MET A 13 6.93 9.24 10.23
N PRO A 14 8.24 9.00 10.03
CA PRO A 14 9.24 10.08 10.02
C PRO A 14 9.28 10.86 8.67
N PHE A 15 8.24 10.79 7.90
CA PHE A 15 8.07 11.47 6.60
C PHE A 15 6.66 12.02 6.48
N SER A 16 6.49 13.00 5.59
CA SER A 16 5.21 13.62 5.23
C SER A 16 5.07 13.69 3.71
N GLY A 17 3.95 14.22 3.23
CA GLY A 17 3.71 14.53 1.82
C GLY A 17 3.32 13.33 0.97
N LYS A 18 3.50 13.47 -0.35
CA LYS A 18 3.07 12.46 -1.32
C LYS A 18 3.88 11.17 -1.23
N TYR A 19 3.17 10.05 -1.36
CA TYR A 19 3.73 8.71 -1.35
C TYR A 19 3.01 7.83 -2.38
N ASN A 20 3.71 6.85 -2.94
CA ASN A 20 3.14 5.85 -3.83
C ASN A 20 2.64 4.66 -3.00
N TRP A 21 1.34 4.46 -2.98
CA TRP A 21 0.67 3.40 -2.22
C TRP A 21 0.35 2.24 -3.12
N LEU A 22 1.21 1.24 -3.14
CA LEU A 22 0.98 0.02 -3.88
C LEU A 22 0.45 -1.06 -2.93
N TYR A 23 -0.77 -1.55 -3.18
CA TYR A 23 -1.30 -2.67 -2.44
C TYR A 23 -0.60 -3.98 -2.82
N ALA A 24 -0.21 -4.79 -1.83
CA ALA A 24 0.54 -6.03 -2.08
C ALA A 24 -0.18 -7.01 -3.01
N GLY A 25 -1.52 -7.05 -2.96
CA GLY A 25 -2.32 -7.87 -3.86
C GLY A 25 -2.27 -7.41 -5.32
N GLU A 26 -2.18 -6.10 -5.57
CA GLU A 26 -1.92 -5.55 -6.91
C GLU A 26 -0.57 -6.01 -7.46
N ALA A 27 0.48 -5.85 -6.64
CA ALA A 27 1.82 -6.31 -7.01
C ALA A 27 1.82 -7.81 -7.32
N ALA A 28 1.21 -8.63 -6.45
CA ALA A 28 1.09 -10.08 -6.66
C ALA A 28 0.34 -10.41 -7.97
N ALA A 29 -0.76 -9.71 -8.25
CA ALA A 29 -1.53 -9.90 -9.49
C ALA A 29 -0.70 -9.55 -10.73
N ALA A 30 0.10 -8.47 -10.68
CA ALA A 30 1.00 -8.11 -11.78
C ALA A 30 2.06 -9.20 -12.03
N PHE A 31 2.68 -9.75 -10.98
CA PHE A 31 3.63 -10.85 -11.10
C PHE A 31 2.99 -12.11 -11.69
N ILE A 32 1.80 -12.50 -11.20
CA ILE A 32 1.08 -13.68 -11.70
C ILE A 32 0.73 -13.48 -13.18
N ALA A 33 0.21 -12.30 -13.55
CA ALA A 33 -0.11 -11.98 -14.94
C ALA A 33 1.13 -11.98 -15.84
N GLY A 34 2.27 -11.49 -15.33
CA GLY A 34 3.55 -11.50 -16.05
C GLY A 34 4.07 -12.91 -16.33
N ILE A 35 4.02 -13.80 -15.33
CA ILE A 35 4.44 -15.20 -15.48
C ILE A 35 3.57 -15.96 -16.51
N SER A 36 2.30 -15.59 -16.62
CA SER A 36 1.35 -16.24 -17.53
C SER A 36 1.46 -15.76 -19.00
N ARG A 37 2.41 -14.87 -19.30
CA ARG A 37 2.61 -14.39 -20.67
C ARG A 37 3.73 -15.15 -21.36
N ASP A 38 3.41 -15.63 -22.56
CA ASP A 38 4.41 -16.17 -23.47
C ASP A 38 5.17 -15.04 -24.17
N GLY A 39 6.47 -15.18 -24.31
CA GLY A 39 7.31 -14.24 -25.05
C GLY A 39 8.79 -14.44 -24.80
N ASP A 40 9.60 -14.08 -25.79
CA ASP A 40 11.07 -14.23 -25.76
C ASP A 40 11.78 -13.01 -25.14
N SER A 41 11.04 -12.03 -24.59
CA SER A 41 11.59 -10.81 -24.02
C SER A 41 11.31 -10.73 -22.52
N ALA A 42 12.26 -10.12 -21.78
CA ALA A 42 12.13 -9.83 -20.36
C ALA A 42 12.05 -8.30 -20.15
N PRO A 43 10.89 -7.67 -20.44
CA PRO A 43 10.74 -6.24 -20.25
C PRO A 43 10.74 -5.87 -18.78
N VAL A 44 11.23 -4.67 -18.46
CA VAL A 44 11.23 -4.11 -17.10
C VAL A 44 10.20 -2.99 -17.05
N PHE A 45 9.41 -2.97 -15.98
CA PHE A 45 8.37 -1.98 -15.75
C PHE A 45 8.40 -1.48 -14.31
N ASP A 46 8.03 -0.23 -14.13
CA ASP A 46 7.70 0.29 -12.81
C ASP A 46 6.27 -0.12 -12.42
N LEU A 47 6.08 -0.57 -11.19
CA LEU A 47 4.77 -0.76 -10.60
C LEU A 47 4.33 0.54 -9.94
N ASN A 48 3.27 1.15 -10.47
CA ASN A 48 2.69 2.35 -9.91
C ASN A 48 1.42 2.00 -9.11
N GLY A 49 1.39 2.37 -7.83
CA GLY A 49 0.19 2.34 -7.00
C GLY A 49 -0.60 3.65 -7.10
N ALA A 50 -1.49 3.88 -6.15
CA ALA A 50 -2.20 5.14 -6.04
C ALA A 50 -1.32 6.20 -5.36
N SER A 51 -1.26 7.41 -5.94
CA SER A 51 -0.55 8.55 -5.35
C SER A 51 -1.46 9.30 -4.39
N GLU A 52 -1.07 9.39 -3.13
CA GLU A 52 -1.80 10.14 -2.09
C GLU A 52 -0.81 10.62 -1.01
N THR A 53 -1.19 11.64 -0.24
CA THR A 53 -0.39 12.10 0.88
C THR A 53 -0.47 11.12 2.07
N ILE A 54 0.60 11.04 2.85
CA ILE A 54 0.66 10.22 4.06
C ILE A 54 -0.41 10.69 5.05
N GLU A 55 -0.60 12.00 5.17
CA GLU A 55 -1.59 12.63 6.03
C GLU A 55 -3.01 12.16 5.66
N ARG A 56 -3.34 12.20 4.35
CA ARG A 56 -4.65 11.76 3.87
C ARG A 56 -4.87 10.27 4.07
N ALA A 57 -3.86 9.45 3.83
CA ALA A 57 -3.93 8.02 4.10
C ALA A 57 -4.17 7.72 5.60
N PHE A 58 -3.56 8.51 6.51
CA PHE A 58 -3.79 8.39 7.94
C PHE A 58 -5.18 8.86 8.37
N GLU A 59 -5.72 9.91 7.75
CA GLU A 59 -7.12 10.29 7.95
C GLU A 59 -8.07 9.14 7.59
N ILE A 60 -7.85 8.50 6.43
CA ILE A 60 -8.63 7.34 6.00
C ILE A 60 -8.49 6.20 7.02
N LEU A 61 -7.28 5.89 7.47
CA LEU A 61 -7.03 4.83 8.45
C LEU A 61 -7.73 5.11 9.78
N LYS A 62 -7.77 6.37 10.22
CA LYS A 62 -8.50 6.80 11.44
C LYS A 62 -10.01 6.65 11.34
N THR A 63 -10.60 6.57 10.14
CA THR A 63 -12.04 6.22 10.01
C THR A 63 -12.32 4.77 10.41
N MET A 64 -11.34 3.89 10.27
CA MET A 64 -11.44 2.46 10.63
C MET A 64 -10.99 2.20 12.08
N ALA A 65 -10.07 3.02 12.57
CA ALA A 65 -9.53 2.95 13.93
C ALA A 65 -9.44 4.36 14.56
N PRO A 66 -10.58 4.94 15.01
CA PRO A 66 -10.62 6.32 15.50
C PRO A 66 -9.70 6.60 16.70
N GLN A 67 -9.41 5.58 17.50
CA GLN A 67 -8.53 5.67 18.68
C GLN A 67 -7.04 5.50 18.32
N ALA A 68 -6.70 5.18 17.08
CA ALA A 68 -5.32 4.91 16.71
C ALA A 68 -4.43 6.15 16.86
N GLN A 69 -3.33 5.99 17.59
CA GLN A 69 -2.32 7.01 17.82
C GLN A 69 -1.28 6.97 16.71
N ILE A 70 -1.71 7.34 15.51
CA ILE A 70 -0.86 7.39 14.32
C ILE A 70 -0.68 8.83 13.86
N SER A 71 0.56 9.20 13.56
CA SER A 71 0.95 10.53 13.09
C SER A 71 2.05 10.41 12.04
N CYS A 72 2.26 11.49 11.32
CA CYS A 72 3.43 11.66 10.47
C CYS A 72 4.05 13.03 10.75
N SER A 73 5.36 13.09 10.69
CA SER A 73 6.13 14.31 10.88
C SER A 73 7.42 14.25 10.05
N GLY A 74 8.11 15.38 9.96
CA GLY A 74 9.39 15.44 9.26
C GLY A 74 9.28 15.84 7.80
N PRO A 75 10.36 15.69 7.01
CA PRO A 75 10.45 16.16 5.64
C PRO A 75 9.52 15.37 4.71
N GLN A 76 9.25 15.96 3.55
CA GLN A 76 8.58 15.23 2.48
C GLN A 76 9.38 13.99 2.08
N PHE A 77 8.66 12.91 1.77
CA PHE A 77 9.28 11.68 1.30
C PHE A 77 10.10 11.96 0.02
N PRO A 78 11.40 11.59 0.00
CA PRO A 78 12.34 12.09 -1.01
C PRO A 78 12.28 11.37 -2.36
N PHE A 79 11.30 10.48 -2.55
CA PHE A 79 11.17 9.72 -3.80
C PHE A 79 9.92 10.14 -4.56
N PRO A 80 9.89 9.95 -5.91
CA PRO A 80 8.69 10.18 -6.70
C PRO A 80 7.50 9.39 -6.19
N ALA A 81 6.34 10.01 -6.17
CA ALA A 81 5.08 9.38 -5.79
C ALA A 81 4.26 8.92 -7.01
N ASP A 82 4.63 9.36 -8.19
CA ASP A 82 3.96 9.04 -9.45
C ASP A 82 4.98 8.46 -10.42
N PHE A 83 4.69 7.27 -10.94
CA PHE A 83 5.45 6.60 -11.98
C PHE A 83 4.59 6.41 -13.22
N ASP A 84 5.20 6.41 -14.40
CA ASP A 84 4.48 6.07 -15.64
C ASP A 84 4.31 4.56 -15.75
N ASP A 85 3.11 4.07 -15.45
CA ASP A 85 2.73 2.67 -15.61
C ASP A 85 2.03 2.36 -16.96
N GLY A 86 1.94 3.34 -17.85
CA GLY A 86 1.34 3.17 -19.17
C GLY A 86 1.92 2.00 -19.97
N PRO A 87 3.26 1.84 -20.04
CA PRO A 87 3.88 0.67 -20.66
C PRO A 87 3.47 -0.66 -20.01
N LEU A 88 3.40 -0.71 -18.67
CA LEU A 88 2.95 -1.90 -17.94
C LEU A 88 1.47 -2.21 -18.24
N ARG A 89 0.59 -1.21 -18.20
CA ARG A 89 -0.85 -1.41 -18.48
C ARG A 89 -1.11 -1.84 -19.93
N LYS A 90 -0.30 -1.38 -20.86
CA LYS A 90 -0.34 -1.88 -22.23
C LYS A 90 0.11 -3.33 -22.33
N TYR A 91 1.10 -3.72 -21.54
CA TYR A 91 1.63 -5.08 -21.50
C TYR A 91 0.73 -6.03 -20.73
N LEU A 92 0.13 -5.59 -19.61
CA LEU A 92 -0.80 -6.32 -18.74
C LEU A 92 -2.15 -5.57 -18.64
N PRO A 93 -3.01 -5.61 -19.67
CA PRO A 93 -4.21 -4.76 -19.71
C PRO A 93 -5.27 -5.08 -18.66
N HIS A 94 -5.18 -6.26 -18.03
CA HIS A 94 -6.13 -6.71 -16.99
C HIS A 94 -5.54 -6.69 -15.59
N TYR A 95 -4.40 -6.08 -15.41
CA TYR A 95 -3.82 -5.91 -14.09
C TYR A 95 -4.66 -4.92 -13.25
N PRO A 96 -5.02 -5.29 -12.01
CA PRO A 96 -5.94 -4.49 -11.19
C PRO A 96 -5.33 -3.15 -10.79
N SER A 97 -6.21 -2.22 -10.42
CA SER A 97 -5.85 -0.96 -9.79
C SER A 97 -6.67 -0.80 -8.52
N VAL A 98 -6.01 -0.48 -7.42
CA VAL A 98 -6.61 -0.37 -6.09
C VAL A 98 -6.42 1.05 -5.57
N THR A 99 -7.49 1.68 -5.11
CA THR A 99 -7.40 2.99 -4.46
C THR A 99 -6.71 2.89 -3.10
N VAL A 100 -6.16 4.00 -2.61
CA VAL A 100 -5.55 4.03 -1.26
C VAL A 100 -6.54 3.58 -0.19
N ALA A 101 -7.79 4.02 -0.26
CA ALA A 101 -8.82 3.65 0.71
C ALA A 101 -9.12 2.14 0.70
N GLU A 102 -9.20 1.53 -0.48
CA GLU A 102 -9.41 0.09 -0.63
C GLU A 102 -8.20 -0.70 -0.13
N GLY A 103 -6.98 -0.33 -0.53
CA GLY A 103 -5.74 -0.98 -0.10
C GLY A 103 -5.54 -0.91 1.42
N LEU A 104 -5.81 0.26 2.02
CA LEU A 104 -5.78 0.44 3.48
C LEU A 104 -6.81 -0.46 4.17
N ARG A 105 -8.05 -0.52 3.67
CA ARG A 105 -9.11 -1.36 4.23
C ARG A 105 -8.73 -2.84 4.17
N MET A 106 -8.36 -3.34 3.00
CA MET A 106 -7.97 -4.75 2.83
C MET A 106 -6.81 -5.14 3.75
N THR A 107 -5.81 -4.26 3.89
CA THR A 107 -4.67 -4.49 4.77
C THR A 107 -5.08 -4.45 6.25
N PHE A 108 -5.95 -3.51 6.64
CA PHE A 108 -6.47 -3.39 8.00
C PHE A 108 -7.28 -4.63 8.40
N ASP A 109 -8.16 -5.08 7.52
CA ASP A 109 -9.00 -6.28 7.74
C ASP A 109 -8.12 -7.55 7.85
N GLY A 110 -7.08 -7.65 7.02
CA GLY A 110 -6.10 -8.73 7.10
C GLY A 110 -5.38 -8.77 8.46
N PHE A 111 -4.84 -7.64 8.92
CA PHE A 111 -4.18 -7.56 10.23
C PHE A 111 -5.17 -7.78 11.39
N SER A 112 -6.40 -7.29 11.28
CA SER A 112 -7.46 -7.52 12.28
C SER A 112 -7.78 -9.00 12.40
N THR A 113 -7.85 -9.72 11.29
CA THR A 113 -8.03 -11.17 11.26
C THR A 113 -6.87 -11.90 11.94
N LEU A 114 -5.63 -11.50 11.65
CA LEU A 114 -4.44 -12.08 12.29
C LEU A 114 -4.43 -11.80 13.80
N LYS A 115 -4.84 -10.59 14.24
CA LYS A 115 -4.98 -10.25 15.67
C LYS A 115 -5.99 -11.18 16.35
N ALA A 116 -7.16 -11.36 15.75
CA ALA A 116 -8.21 -12.23 16.29
C ALA A 116 -7.77 -13.71 16.41
N GLN A 117 -6.85 -14.15 15.54
CA GLN A 117 -6.25 -15.48 15.57
C GLN A 117 -5.04 -15.60 16.51
N GLY A 118 -4.64 -14.53 17.20
CA GLY A 118 -3.42 -14.49 18.02
C GLY A 118 -2.12 -14.61 17.20
N ARG A 119 -2.15 -14.27 15.91
CA ARG A 119 -1.05 -14.43 14.95
C ARG A 119 -0.49 -13.09 14.45
N LEU A 120 -0.95 -11.97 14.99
CA LEU A 120 -0.41 -10.67 14.62
C LEU A 120 1.05 -10.59 15.07
N PRO A 121 2.01 -10.39 14.15
CA PRO A 121 3.42 -10.26 14.53
C PRO A 121 3.62 -9.03 15.41
N ALA A 122 4.67 -9.02 16.21
CA ALA A 122 5.06 -7.83 16.95
C ALA A 122 5.37 -6.68 15.98
N THR A 123 4.97 -5.48 16.34
CA THR A 123 5.36 -4.28 15.58
C THR A 123 6.86 -4.05 15.80
N PRO A 124 7.66 -3.85 14.75
CA PRO A 124 9.09 -3.61 14.85
C PRO A 124 9.41 -2.28 15.56
#